data_71fc0387816c4455c4e6bac11ed9e4b7
#
_entry.id   71fc0387816c4455c4e6bac11ed9e4b7
#
_cell.length_a   1.000
_cell.length_b   1.000
_cell.length_c   1.000
_cell.angle_alpha   90.00
_cell.angle_beta   90.00
_cell.angle_gamma   90.00
#
_symmetry.space_group_name_H-M   'P 1'
#
loop_
_entity.id
_entity.type
_entity.pdbx_description
1 polymer ?
#
loop_
_entity_poly.entity_id
_entity_poly.type
_entity_poly.pdbx_seq_one_letter_code
_entity_poly.pdbx_strand_id
1 'polypeptide(L)'
;MNFSLDQLKEIEDMAGLFFGAGEIAINLELNEEETEAFEFQIDSKNTSFPEVAAYLKGRLTAEIVMRKAIKQSAQNGSSPSQQQMLNFLKDSK
;
A
#
# COMPACT_ATOMS: atom_id res chain seq x y z
N MET A 1 -18.21 -6.84 -7.14
CA MET A 1 -18.24 -5.60 -6.35
C MET A 1 -17.67 -4.48 -7.19
N ASN A 2 -18.42 -3.40 -7.35
CA ASN A 2 -17.99 -2.29 -8.20
C ASN A 2 -17.73 -1.06 -7.35
N PHE A 3 -16.55 -0.49 -7.52
CA PHE A 3 -16.15 0.73 -6.82
C PHE A 3 -16.14 1.90 -7.80
N SER A 4 -16.59 3.07 -7.33
CA SER A 4 -16.48 4.30 -8.11
C SER A 4 -15.02 4.75 -8.19
N LEU A 5 -14.73 5.69 -9.10
CA LEU A 5 -13.39 6.26 -9.20
C LEU A 5 -12.97 6.92 -7.89
N ASP A 6 -13.90 7.60 -7.21
CA ASP A 6 -13.63 8.23 -5.92
C ASP A 6 -13.28 7.19 -4.86
N GLN A 7 -14.00 6.07 -4.84
CA GLN A 7 -13.71 4.98 -3.91
C GLN A 7 -12.37 4.34 -4.19
N LEU A 8 -12.02 4.12 -5.46
CA LEU A 8 -10.73 3.58 -5.85
C LEU A 8 -9.59 4.50 -5.42
N LYS A 9 -9.78 5.81 -5.60
CA LYS A 9 -8.79 6.79 -5.15
C LYS A 9 -8.60 6.75 -3.64
N GLU A 10 -9.69 6.60 -2.90
CA GLU A 10 -9.63 6.50 -1.45
C GLU A 10 -8.90 5.24 -1.00
N ILE A 11 -9.15 4.12 -1.68
CA ILE A 11 -8.42 2.87 -1.43
C ILE A 11 -6.92 3.09 -1.63
N GLU A 12 -6.54 3.72 -2.74
CA GLU A 12 -5.14 4.02 -3.04
C GLU A 12 -4.51 4.91 -1.97
N ASP A 13 -5.21 5.98 -1.59
CA ASP A 13 -4.70 6.94 -0.60
C ASP A 13 -4.52 6.29 0.77
N MET A 14 -5.52 5.53 1.22
CA MET A 14 -5.44 4.85 2.51
C MET A 14 -4.36 3.77 2.52
N ALA A 15 -4.23 3.02 1.43
CA ALA A 15 -3.18 2.02 1.31
C ALA A 15 -1.80 2.67 1.38
N GLY A 16 -1.65 3.86 0.81
CA GLY A 16 -0.42 4.65 0.90
C GLY A 16 -0.10 5.13 2.31
N LEU A 17 -1.09 5.18 3.18
CA LEU A 17 -0.93 5.48 4.60
C LEU A 17 -0.80 4.21 5.44
N PHE A 18 -0.70 3.05 4.79
CA PHE A 18 -0.52 1.74 5.40
C PHE A 18 -1.71 1.24 6.22
N PHE A 19 -2.91 1.71 5.91
CA PHE A 19 -4.12 1.10 6.47
C PHE A 19 -4.35 -0.27 5.85
N GLY A 20 -4.84 -1.20 6.66
CA GLY A 20 -5.17 -2.54 6.19
C GLY A 20 -6.49 -2.58 5.44
N ALA A 21 -6.75 -3.69 4.74
CA ALA A 21 -7.97 -3.88 3.97
C ALA A 21 -9.24 -3.74 4.83
N GLY A 22 -9.23 -4.29 6.05
CA GLY A 22 -10.36 -4.18 6.96
C GLY A 22 -10.68 -2.74 7.34
N GLU A 23 -9.66 -1.93 7.58
CA GLU A 23 -9.83 -0.52 7.93
C GLU A 23 -10.37 0.29 6.75
N ILE A 24 -9.86 0.00 5.55
CA ILE A 24 -10.34 0.63 4.33
C ILE A 24 -11.81 0.28 4.10
N ALA A 25 -12.19 -0.98 4.32
CA ALA A 25 -13.56 -1.44 4.19
C ALA A 25 -14.51 -0.70 5.15
N ILE A 26 -14.07 -0.46 6.38
CA ILE A 26 -14.85 0.32 7.35
C ILE A 26 -15.06 1.73 6.85
N ASN A 27 -14.01 2.36 6.34
CA ASN A 27 -14.09 3.73 5.82
C ASN A 27 -15.03 3.83 4.62
N LEU A 28 -15.06 2.80 3.78
CA LEU A 28 -15.95 2.75 2.61
C LEU A 28 -17.37 2.33 2.97
N GLU A 29 -17.63 2.06 4.25
CA GLU A 29 -18.95 1.64 4.75
C GLU A 29 -19.44 0.35 4.10
N LEU A 30 -18.54 -0.59 3.85
CA LEU A 30 -18.89 -1.89 3.31
C LEU A 30 -19.59 -2.74 4.38
N ASN A 31 -20.58 -3.53 3.97
CA ASN A 31 -21.22 -4.49 4.88
C ASN A 31 -20.28 -5.66 5.13
N GLU A 32 -20.70 -6.60 6.00
CA GLU A 32 -19.86 -7.73 6.39
C GLU A 32 -19.46 -8.61 5.20
N GLU A 33 -20.39 -8.93 4.31
CA GLU A 33 -20.11 -9.73 3.12
C GLU A 33 -19.14 -9.03 2.17
N GLU A 34 -19.37 -7.73 1.94
CA GLU A 34 -18.50 -6.94 1.07
C GLU A 34 -17.11 -6.79 1.67
N THR A 35 -17.02 -6.65 2.99
CA THR A 35 -15.74 -6.56 3.69
C THR A 35 -14.95 -7.86 3.51
N GLU A 36 -15.58 -9.00 3.72
CA GLU A 36 -14.92 -10.30 3.54
C GLU A 36 -14.44 -10.49 2.10
N ALA A 37 -15.28 -10.13 1.12
CA ALA A 37 -14.92 -10.23 -0.28
C ALA A 37 -13.75 -9.31 -0.62
N PHE A 38 -13.77 -8.08 -0.10
CA PHE A 38 -12.69 -7.12 -0.32
C PHE A 38 -11.37 -7.62 0.26
N GLU A 39 -11.38 -8.09 1.50
CA GLU A 39 -10.19 -8.61 2.14
C GLU A 39 -9.63 -9.81 1.38
N PHE A 40 -10.50 -10.71 0.94
CA PHE A 40 -10.10 -11.87 0.14
C PHE A 40 -9.44 -11.45 -1.17
N GLN A 41 -10.01 -10.48 -1.88
CA GLN A 41 -9.47 -9.98 -3.13
C GLN A 41 -8.10 -9.33 -2.92
N ILE A 42 -7.96 -8.50 -1.87
CA ILE A 42 -6.67 -7.87 -1.55
C ILE A 42 -5.61 -8.93 -1.27
N ASP A 43 -5.96 -9.97 -0.50
CA ASP A 43 -5.02 -11.05 -0.18
C ASP A 43 -4.60 -11.84 -1.42
N SER A 44 -5.49 -11.96 -2.41
CA SER A 44 -5.18 -12.68 -3.65
C SER A 44 -4.13 -11.97 -4.51
N LYS A 45 -4.00 -10.65 -4.34
CA LYS A 45 -3.09 -9.80 -5.12
C LYS A 45 -3.36 -9.84 -6.62
N ASN A 46 -4.60 -10.15 -6.99
CA ASN A 46 -4.99 -10.22 -8.39
C ASN A 46 -5.32 -8.83 -8.93
N THR A 47 -4.39 -8.24 -9.66
CA THR A 47 -4.49 -6.86 -10.15
C THR A 47 -5.51 -6.67 -11.28
N SER A 48 -6.15 -7.75 -11.74
CA SER A 48 -7.27 -7.61 -12.67
C SER A 48 -8.49 -6.99 -11.99
N PHE A 49 -8.55 -7.00 -10.64
CA PHE A 49 -9.56 -6.26 -9.89
C PHE A 49 -9.07 -4.84 -9.65
N PRO A 50 -9.85 -3.81 -10.05
CA PRO A 50 -9.42 -2.41 -9.86
C PRO A 50 -9.09 -2.05 -8.41
N GLU A 51 -9.84 -2.57 -7.44
CA GLU A 51 -9.60 -2.30 -6.02
C GLU A 51 -8.26 -2.86 -5.56
N VAL A 52 -7.86 -4.02 -6.07
CA VAL A 52 -6.55 -4.62 -5.75
C VAL A 52 -5.43 -3.80 -6.36
N ALA A 53 -5.59 -3.40 -7.62
CA ALA A 53 -4.60 -2.56 -8.30
C ALA A 53 -4.42 -1.24 -7.56
N ALA A 54 -5.52 -0.59 -7.13
CA ALA A 54 -5.46 0.66 -6.39
C ALA A 54 -4.73 0.49 -5.06
N TYR A 55 -5.04 -0.58 -4.33
CA TYR A 55 -4.42 -0.87 -3.04
C TYR A 55 -2.90 -1.08 -3.19
N LEU A 56 -2.50 -1.92 -4.13
CA LEU A 56 -1.08 -2.22 -4.34
C LEU A 56 -0.32 -0.99 -4.84
N LYS A 57 -0.93 -0.20 -5.71
CA LYS A 57 -0.32 1.03 -6.20
C LYS A 57 -0.10 2.03 -5.07
N GLY A 58 -1.07 2.19 -4.18
CA GLY A 58 -0.93 3.08 -3.02
C GLY A 58 0.22 2.66 -2.13
N ARG A 59 0.30 1.37 -1.80
CA ARG A 59 1.39 0.83 -1.00
C ARG A 59 2.75 1.03 -1.66
N LEU A 60 2.83 0.74 -2.95
CA LEU A 60 4.08 0.88 -3.69
C LEU A 60 4.52 2.34 -3.76
N THR A 61 3.60 3.26 -4.02
CA THR A 61 3.91 4.69 -4.08
C THR A 61 4.53 5.17 -2.76
N ALA A 62 3.93 4.78 -1.63
CA ALA A 62 4.44 5.15 -0.31
C ALA A 62 5.82 4.53 -0.07
N GLU A 63 6.01 3.29 -0.47
CA GLU A 63 7.30 2.60 -0.32
C GLU A 63 8.40 3.27 -1.15
N ILE A 64 8.07 3.70 -2.35
CA ILE A 64 9.01 4.44 -3.20
C ILE A 64 9.46 5.73 -2.52
N VAL A 65 8.52 6.50 -1.97
CA VAL A 65 8.83 7.73 -1.26
C VAL A 65 9.75 7.47 -0.07
N MET A 66 9.45 6.43 0.72
CA MET A 66 10.26 6.05 1.87
C MET A 66 11.68 5.66 1.46
N ARG A 67 11.81 4.83 0.43
CA ARG A 67 13.11 4.38 -0.06
C ARG A 67 13.95 5.54 -0.59
N LYS A 68 13.32 6.49 -1.29
CA LYS A 68 14.01 7.69 -1.77
C LYS A 68 14.52 8.55 -0.61
N ALA A 69 13.72 8.71 0.43
CA ALA A 69 14.12 9.47 1.61
C ALA A 69 15.30 8.82 2.32
N ILE A 70 15.29 7.50 2.48
CA ILE A 70 16.37 6.74 3.10
C ILE A 70 17.65 6.87 2.26
N LYS A 71 17.54 6.74 0.95
CA LYS A 71 18.68 6.88 0.04
C LYS A 71 19.31 8.26 0.16
N GLN A 72 18.50 9.31 0.22
CA GLN A 72 18.97 10.68 0.37
C GLN A 72 19.72 10.86 1.69
N SER A 73 19.15 10.34 2.78
CA SER A 73 19.80 10.39 4.09
C SER A 73 21.11 9.62 4.11
N ALA A 74 21.15 8.46 3.47
CA ALA A 74 22.37 7.64 3.36
C ALA A 74 23.46 8.38 2.58
N GLN A 75 23.08 9.09 1.51
CA GLN A 75 24.00 9.92 0.74
C GLN A 75 24.56 11.08 1.55
N ASN A 76 23.81 11.53 2.55
CA ASN A 76 24.24 12.59 3.47
C ASN A 76 25.09 12.06 4.63
N GLY A 77 25.43 10.77 4.62
CA GLY A 77 26.32 10.17 5.60
C GLY A 77 25.66 9.71 6.88
N SER A 78 24.33 9.55 6.89
CA SER A 78 23.58 9.10 8.08
C SER A 78 23.66 7.57 8.22
N SER A 79 24.41 7.08 9.21
CA SER A 79 24.60 5.64 9.43
C SER A 79 23.30 4.85 9.60
N PRO A 80 22.34 5.30 10.43
CA PRO A 80 21.06 4.56 10.55
C PRO A 80 20.32 4.44 9.23
N SER A 81 20.32 5.50 8.42
CA SER A 81 19.68 5.48 7.11
C SER A 81 20.40 4.54 6.14
N GLN A 82 21.72 4.48 6.21
CA GLN A 82 22.51 3.54 5.42
C GLN A 82 22.16 2.10 5.77
N GLN A 83 22.00 1.81 7.07
CA GLN A 83 21.61 0.48 7.52
C GLN A 83 20.22 0.10 7.00
N GLN A 84 19.28 1.03 7.04
CA GLN A 84 17.94 0.80 6.49
C GLN A 84 17.97 0.56 4.99
N MET A 85 18.78 1.29 4.26
CA MET A 85 18.96 1.10 2.81
C MET A 85 19.47 -0.31 2.52
N LEU A 86 20.46 -0.77 3.27
CA LEU A 86 21.01 -2.12 3.10
C LEU A 86 19.94 -3.17 3.36
N ASN A 87 19.10 -2.97 4.37
CA ASN A 87 18.02 -3.89 4.68
C ASN A 87 17.00 -3.96 3.54
N PHE A 88 16.62 -2.84 2.95
CA PHE A 88 15.72 -2.83 1.79
C PHE A 88 16.30 -3.58 0.61
N LEU A 89 17.58 -3.35 0.31
CA LEU A 89 18.26 -4.04 -0.80
C LEU A 89 18.33 -5.54 -0.56
N LYS A 90 18.53 -5.95 0.69
CA LYS A 90 18.60 -7.34 1.08
C LYS A 90 17.24 -8.03 0.91
N ASP A 91 16.15 -7.34 1.28
CA ASP A 91 14.79 -7.88 1.21
C ASP A 91 14.23 -7.88 -0.22
N SER A 92 14.83 -7.13 -1.13
CA SER A 92 14.36 -6.99 -2.50
C SER A 92 14.78 -8.15 -3.43
N LYS A 93 15.57 -9.06 -2.94
CA LYS A 93 16.07 -10.18 -3.75
C LYS A 93 15.07 -11.31 -3.91
#